data_6909e513416fbf37a365a78bd8c1e1d6
#
_entry.id   6909e513416fbf37a365a78bd8c1e1d6
#
_cell.length_a   1.000
_cell.length_b   1.000
_cell.length_c   1.000
_cell.angle_alpha   90.00
_cell.angle_beta   90.00
_cell.angle_gamma   90.00
#
_symmetry.space_group_name_H-M   'P 1'
#
loop_
_entity.id
_entity.type
_entity.pdbx_description
1 polymer ?
#
loop_
_entity_poly.entity_id
_entity_poly.type
_entity_poly.pdbx_seq_one_letter_code
_entity_poly.pdbx_strand_id
1 'polypeptide(L)'
;MARRHLAKLAAGALVVVLAAAPAMAQKSGGVLKISFFDNPASMSLHEEATGAALRPAMGIFNNLVMYDQHVAQNRPDTIIPDLAESWTWSEDGKELSFKLRPGVKWHDGKPFTSADVKCTWDLLTGKGTEKLRVNPRKSWYLNLDGVTANGDYEAIFHLKRPQPALLALLAAGWSPVYPCHVPPAQMRLHPIGTGPFKFVEFRPNEIVKTARNPDYWKPGRPYLDGIEWHIIKDIATRNLTFIAGKFDISSPYGTTIPTLEDVKKQAPQANCVLTSTNVSRNLILNPGKPPFDNADLRRALALSLDRKAFNDNMTQGKGDIGATMLPPPEGLWGMPPEMLATLPGYDPDIAKSRAAAKKIMEKLGYGPDKRLALALSSRNIPAYRDPAVILIDQLKEVYIDAVLEPVETANWFPKIYRKDYTIAINGTESGVDDPDQNFYENYVCGAIRNYTGYCNKEVDQLIDQQSAEANTEKRKELVWQIERRLAEEGARPIIFYPRAGTCTQPYVKGLVTMVNSIYNGYRMEDVWLDK
;
A
#
# COMPACT_ATOMS: atom_id res chain seq x y z
N MET A 1 85.19 -27.34 25.34
CA MET A 1 85.05 -25.89 25.46
C MET A 1 83.80 -25.50 24.75
N ALA A 2 82.74 -25.25 25.47
CA ALA A 2 81.38 -24.97 24.94
C ALA A 2 81.07 -23.49 25.07
N ARG A 3 80.74 -22.80 23.97
CA ARG A 3 80.21 -21.43 24.04
C ARG A 3 78.70 -21.50 23.80
N ARG A 4 77.92 -21.10 24.81
CA ARG A 4 76.46 -20.88 24.76
C ARG A 4 76.19 -19.50 24.17
N HIS A 5 75.39 -19.42 23.11
CA HIS A 5 74.76 -18.20 22.60
C HIS A 5 73.37 -18.11 23.19
N LEU A 6 73.10 -17.09 24.03
CA LEU A 6 71.76 -16.69 24.43
C LEU A 6 71.14 -15.81 23.31
N ALA A 7 70.06 -16.26 22.74
CA ALA A 7 69.19 -15.43 21.87
C ALA A 7 68.14 -14.74 22.74
N LYS A 8 68.10 -13.40 22.74
CA LYS A 8 67.09 -12.59 23.41
C LYS A 8 65.90 -12.43 22.41
N LEU A 9 64.74 -13.02 22.73
CA LEU A 9 63.47 -12.74 22.07
C LEU A 9 62.90 -11.44 22.66
N ALA A 10 62.80 -10.41 21.84
CA ALA A 10 62.03 -9.19 22.15
C ALA A 10 60.60 -9.39 21.66
N ALA A 11 59.66 -9.54 22.61
CA ALA A 11 58.22 -9.56 22.31
C ALA A 11 57.72 -8.11 22.16
N GLY A 12 57.48 -7.71 20.92
CA GLY A 12 56.82 -6.43 20.61
C GLY A 12 55.29 -6.56 20.80
N ALA A 13 54.74 -5.94 21.82
CA ALA A 13 53.29 -5.82 22.01
C ALA A 13 52.73 -4.80 21.03
N LEU A 14 52.00 -5.29 20.02
CA LEU A 14 51.25 -4.44 19.08
C LEU A 14 49.96 -3.99 19.77
N VAL A 15 49.92 -2.74 20.25
CA VAL A 15 48.67 -2.12 20.77
C VAL A 15 47.83 -1.71 19.59
N VAL A 16 46.80 -2.50 19.27
CA VAL A 16 45.76 -2.12 18.32
C VAL A 16 44.81 -1.15 19.00
N VAL A 17 44.96 0.14 18.74
CA VAL A 17 43.99 1.16 19.13
C VAL A 17 42.78 1.03 18.19
N LEU A 18 41.75 0.33 18.62
CA LEU A 18 40.44 0.38 18.01
C LEU A 18 39.88 1.81 18.21
N ALA A 19 39.98 2.64 17.18
CA ALA A 19 39.25 3.89 17.12
C ALA A 19 37.75 3.56 17.06
N ALA A 20 37.05 3.57 18.18
CA ALA A 20 35.61 3.57 18.26
C ALA A 20 35.14 4.87 17.55
N ALA A 21 34.62 4.75 16.33
CA ALA A 21 33.88 5.85 15.71
C ALA A 21 32.77 6.27 16.69
N PRO A 22 32.60 7.57 17.01
CA PRO A 22 31.51 7.98 17.89
C PRO A 22 30.19 7.55 17.25
N ALA A 23 29.47 6.64 17.87
CA ALA A 23 28.09 6.37 17.55
C ALA A 23 27.35 7.69 17.76
N MET A 24 26.92 8.35 16.68
CA MET A 24 26.13 9.57 16.77
C MET A 24 24.88 9.25 17.57
N ALA A 25 24.82 9.77 18.79
CA ALA A 25 23.67 9.56 19.67
C ALA A 25 22.42 10.13 18.98
N GLN A 26 21.37 9.33 18.90
CA GLN A 26 20.09 9.76 18.33
C GLN A 26 19.54 10.92 19.17
N LYS A 27 19.23 12.03 18.50
CA LYS A 27 18.69 13.22 19.16
C LYS A 27 17.19 13.07 19.41
N SER A 28 16.74 13.47 20.59
CA SER A 28 15.32 13.54 20.92
C SER A 28 14.85 14.98 20.83
N GLY A 29 13.62 15.17 20.34
CA GLY A 29 12.98 16.48 20.20
C GLY A 29 12.73 16.89 18.74
N GLY A 30 12.03 18.01 18.61
CA GLY A 30 11.66 18.59 17.33
C GLY A 30 10.37 18.02 16.73
N VAL A 31 9.70 18.84 15.92
CA VAL A 31 8.47 18.47 15.19
C VAL A 31 8.82 18.24 13.72
N LEU A 32 8.49 17.05 13.23
CA LEU A 32 8.68 16.67 11.82
C LEU A 32 7.57 17.30 10.98
N LYS A 33 7.94 18.09 9.97
CA LYS A 33 7.00 18.75 9.05
C LYS A 33 7.02 18.09 7.67
N ILE A 34 5.86 17.62 7.25
CA ILE A 34 5.70 16.91 5.98
C ILE A 34 4.71 17.67 5.11
N SER A 35 5.07 17.99 3.86
CA SER A 35 4.08 18.44 2.88
C SER A 35 3.29 17.24 2.37
N PHE A 36 1.95 17.34 2.31
CA PHE A 36 1.11 16.20 2.01
C PHE A 36 0.11 16.53 0.90
N PHE A 37 -0.22 15.53 0.08
CA PHE A 37 -0.87 15.77 -1.21
C PHE A 37 -2.40 15.78 -1.17
N ASP A 38 -3.04 15.22 -0.14
CA ASP A 38 -4.50 15.04 -0.10
C ASP A 38 -5.03 14.92 1.34
N ASN A 39 -6.35 15.02 1.49
CA ASN A 39 -7.06 14.89 2.74
C ASN A 39 -7.42 13.46 3.07
N PRO A 40 -7.32 13.03 4.34
CA PRO A 40 -8.13 11.92 4.82
C PRO A 40 -9.62 12.30 4.78
N ALA A 41 -10.50 11.33 4.49
CA ALA A 41 -11.94 11.53 4.62
C ALA A 41 -12.39 11.38 6.09
N SER A 42 -11.66 10.57 6.87
CA SER A 42 -11.75 10.47 8.33
C SER A 42 -10.46 9.88 8.91
N MET A 43 -10.32 9.87 10.24
CA MET A 43 -9.17 9.28 10.92
C MET A 43 -9.37 7.79 11.28
N SER A 44 -10.53 7.19 10.95
CA SER A 44 -10.82 5.78 11.23
C SER A 44 -10.21 4.86 10.17
N LEU A 45 -9.03 4.28 10.43
CA LEU A 45 -8.31 3.43 9.46
C LEU A 45 -9.12 2.24 8.97
N HIS A 46 -9.95 1.64 9.81
CA HIS A 46 -10.76 0.49 9.40
C HIS A 46 -11.89 0.85 8.43
N GLU A 47 -12.26 2.13 8.33
CA GLU A 47 -13.27 2.62 7.39
C GLU A 47 -12.66 3.29 6.14
N GLU A 48 -11.37 3.57 6.14
CA GLU A 48 -10.68 4.29 5.07
C GLU A 48 -9.94 3.34 4.11
N ALA A 49 -9.68 3.83 2.89
CA ALA A 49 -9.03 3.04 1.85
C ALA A 49 -7.93 3.82 1.10
N THR A 50 -7.48 4.97 1.64
CA THR A 50 -6.51 5.84 0.97
C THR A 50 -5.23 6.02 1.79
N GLY A 51 -4.09 6.18 1.12
CA GLY A 51 -2.85 6.58 1.77
C GLY A 51 -2.96 7.96 2.44
N ALA A 52 -3.93 8.79 2.05
CA ALA A 52 -4.22 10.06 2.68
C ALA A 52 -4.67 9.89 4.14
N ALA A 53 -5.40 8.83 4.45
CA ALA A 53 -5.80 8.50 5.82
C ALA A 53 -4.71 7.72 6.57
N LEU A 54 -4.14 6.68 5.93
CA LEU A 54 -3.22 5.78 6.61
C LEU A 54 -1.93 6.46 7.08
N ARG A 55 -1.27 7.22 6.19
CA ARG A 55 0.08 7.73 6.48
C ARG A 55 0.13 8.62 7.70
N PRO A 56 -0.75 9.63 7.87
CA PRO A 56 -0.74 10.43 9.09
C PRO A 56 -1.27 9.69 10.34
N ALA A 57 -2.05 8.63 10.15
CA ALA A 57 -2.66 7.91 11.27
C ALA A 57 -1.83 6.71 11.76
N MET A 58 -0.93 6.12 10.93
CA MET A 58 -0.21 4.91 11.29
C MET A 58 0.60 5.04 12.58
N GLY A 59 1.18 6.20 12.85
CA GLY A 59 1.91 6.47 14.10
C GLY A 59 1.04 6.61 15.34
N ILE A 60 -0.31 6.70 15.19
CA ILE A 60 -1.25 6.74 16.32
C ILE A 60 -1.49 5.32 16.87
N PHE A 61 -1.33 4.29 16.05
CA PHE A 61 -1.71 2.92 16.36
C PHE A 61 -0.54 1.97 16.42
N ASN A 62 -0.77 0.80 17.01
CA ASN A 62 0.04 -0.40 16.86
C ASN A 62 -0.81 -1.55 16.31
N ASN A 63 -0.12 -2.51 15.69
CA ASN A 63 -0.66 -3.78 15.23
C ASN A 63 -0.25 -4.91 16.19
N LEU A 64 -0.70 -6.15 15.96
CA LEU A 64 -0.14 -7.31 16.68
C LEU A 64 1.30 -7.58 16.27
N VAL A 65 1.56 -7.51 14.98
CA VAL A 65 2.88 -7.62 14.33
C VAL A 65 3.02 -6.52 13.29
N MET A 66 4.22 -6.19 12.87
CA MET A 66 4.47 -5.15 11.88
C MET A 66 5.64 -5.52 10.97
N TYR A 67 5.73 -4.91 9.80
CA TYR A 67 6.96 -4.97 9.00
C TYR A 67 8.06 -4.13 9.65
N ASP A 68 9.28 -4.65 9.66
CA ASP A 68 10.44 -3.93 10.17
C ASP A 68 10.61 -2.60 9.44
N GLN A 69 10.58 -1.49 10.21
CA GLN A 69 10.68 -0.14 9.67
C GLN A 69 12.08 0.21 9.15
N HIS A 70 13.07 -0.65 9.38
CA HIS A 70 14.45 -0.49 8.91
C HIS A 70 14.76 -1.26 7.64
N VAL A 71 13.80 -2.07 7.14
CA VAL A 71 13.94 -2.88 5.91
C VAL A 71 13.03 -2.32 4.83
N ALA A 72 13.61 -1.91 3.72
CA ALA A 72 12.86 -1.27 2.63
C ALA A 72 11.85 -2.20 1.95
N GLN A 73 12.16 -3.49 1.84
CA GLN A 73 11.29 -4.47 1.19
C GLN A 73 10.48 -5.26 2.21
N ASN A 74 9.15 -5.17 2.15
CA ASN A 74 8.27 -5.96 2.98
C ASN A 74 8.20 -7.40 2.47
N ARG A 75 8.53 -8.36 3.34
CA ARG A 75 8.49 -9.80 3.09
C ARG A 75 8.04 -10.52 4.34
N PRO A 76 7.60 -11.79 4.26
CA PRO A 76 7.20 -12.55 5.45
C PRO A 76 8.29 -12.63 6.52
N ASP A 77 9.57 -12.73 6.12
CA ASP A 77 10.73 -12.80 7.01
C ASP A 77 11.14 -11.44 7.62
N THR A 78 10.52 -10.33 7.21
CA THR A 78 10.71 -9.00 7.80
C THR A 78 9.59 -8.60 8.75
N ILE A 79 8.67 -9.53 9.07
CA ILE A 79 7.62 -9.29 10.05
C ILE A 79 8.18 -9.47 11.45
N ILE A 80 8.01 -8.45 12.29
CA ILE A 80 8.53 -8.38 13.66
C ILE A 80 7.40 -8.20 14.68
N PRO A 81 7.63 -8.56 15.97
CA PRO A 81 6.71 -8.28 17.05
C PRO A 81 6.36 -6.80 17.21
N ASP A 82 5.07 -6.51 17.53
CA ASP A 82 4.59 -5.17 17.92
C ASP A 82 3.81 -5.29 19.24
N LEU A 83 2.47 -5.28 19.26
CA LEU A 83 1.68 -5.54 20.48
C LEU A 83 1.78 -7.00 20.96
N ALA A 84 2.03 -7.94 20.04
CA ALA A 84 2.40 -9.29 20.41
C ALA A 84 3.92 -9.40 20.63
N GLU A 85 4.35 -10.16 21.64
CA GLU A 85 5.76 -10.52 21.88
C GLU A 85 6.20 -11.66 20.99
N SER A 86 5.28 -12.58 20.67
CA SER A 86 5.49 -13.77 19.84
C SER A 86 4.17 -14.30 19.29
N TRP A 87 4.28 -15.18 18.31
CA TRP A 87 3.15 -15.92 17.75
C TRP A 87 3.52 -17.35 17.41
N THR A 88 2.51 -18.22 17.36
CA THR A 88 2.68 -19.64 17.03
C THR A 88 1.51 -20.13 16.20
N TRP A 89 1.78 -20.89 15.16
CA TRP A 89 0.79 -21.63 14.38
C TRP A 89 0.56 -23.01 14.97
N SER A 90 -0.70 -23.49 14.93
CA SER A 90 -1.02 -24.91 15.15
C SER A 90 -0.45 -25.78 14.02
N GLU A 91 -0.29 -27.08 14.28
CA GLU A 91 0.24 -28.03 13.28
C GLU A 91 -0.61 -28.09 12.00
N ASP A 92 -1.93 -27.97 12.14
CA ASP A 92 -2.87 -27.96 11.01
C ASP A 92 -3.00 -26.59 10.32
N GLY A 93 -2.28 -25.56 10.80
CA GLY A 93 -2.26 -24.20 10.25
C GLY A 93 -3.59 -23.43 10.39
N LYS A 94 -4.51 -23.90 11.27
CA LYS A 94 -5.82 -23.27 11.44
C LYS A 94 -5.96 -22.41 12.68
N GLU A 95 -4.98 -22.41 13.55
CA GLU A 95 -4.92 -21.50 14.70
C GLU A 95 -3.62 -20.69 14.67
N LEU A 96 -3.76 -19.39 14.90
CA LEU A 96 -2.64 -18.48 15.08
C LEU A 96 -2.77 -17.80 16.44
N SER A 97 -1.94 -18.25 17.39
CA SER A 97 -1.91 -17.74 18.76
C SER A 97 -0.88 -16.63 18.91
N PHE A 98 -1.27 -15.54 19.56
CA PHE A 98 -0.43 -14.40 19.89
C PHE A 98 -0.29 -14.27 21.41
N LYS A 99 0.96 -14.22 21.90
CA LYS A 99 1.27 -13.79 23.25
C LYS A 99 1.41 -12.28 23.26
N LEU A 100 0.52 -11.58 23.97
CA LEU A 100 0.46 -10.14 24.00
C LEU A 100 1.41 -9.53 25.04
N ARG A 101 1.86 -8.32 24.76
CA ARG A 101 2.76 -7.54 25.61
C ARG A 101 1.99 -7.00 26.81
N PRO A 102 2.40 -7.31 28.07
CA PRO A 102 1.79 -6.74 29.24
C PRO A 102 2.17 -5.26 29.44
N GLY A 103 1.33 -4.51 30.15
CA GLY A 103 1.60 -3.14 30.55
C GLY A 103 1.44 -2.08 29.47
N VAL A 104 1.03 -2.44 28.25
CA VAL A 104 0.68 -1.48 27.20
C VAL A 104 -0.61 -0.73 27.58
N LYS A 105 -0.60 0.59 27.35
CA LYS A 105 -1.75 1.46 27.62
C LYS A 105 -2.24 2.14 26.34
N TRP A 106 -3.54 2.32 26.26
CA TRP A 106 -4.18 3.21 25.31
C TRP A 106 -3.80 4.67 25.62
N HIS A 107 -3.94 5.56 24.65
CA HIS A 107 -3.62 6.99 24.81
C HIS A 107 -4.43 7.68 25.92
N ASP A 108 -5.56 7.12 26.32
CA ASP A 108 -6.41 7.57 27.44
C ASP A 108 -6.02 6.93 28.79
N GLY A 109 -4.95 6.13 28.82
CA GLY A 109 -4.39 5.51 30.03
C GLY A 109 -4.99 4.15 30.40
N LYS A 110 -6.04 3.68 29.72
CA LYS A 110 -6.62 2.35 29.97
C LYS A 110 -5.68 1.24 29.51
N PRO A 111 -5.70 0.05 30.14
CA PRO A 111 -4.85 -1.07 29.72
C PRO A 111 -5.31 -1.65 28.38
N PHE A 112 -4.36 -2.07 27.57
CA PHE A 112 -4.57 -2.90 26.39
C PHE A 112 -4.57 -4.37 26.82
N THR A 113 -5.54 -5.15 26.31
CA THR A 113 -5.68 -6.58 26.58
C THR A 113 -6.12 -7.37 25.35
N SER A 114 -6.15 -8.69 25.46
CA SER A 114 -6.69 -9.61 24.46
C SER A 114 -8.17 -9.36 24.12
N ALA A 115 -8.94 -8.77 25.03
CA ALA A 115 -10.32 -8.36 24.77
C ALA A 115 -10.39 -7.30 23.65
N ASP A 116 -9.42 -6.37 23.56
CA ASP A 116 -9.35 -5.38 22.49
C ASP A 116 -9.04 -6.03 21.15
N VAL A 117 -8.18 -7.05 21.15
CA VAL A 117 -7.89 -7.84 19.94
C VAL A 117 -9.16 -8.52 19.45
N LYS A 118 -9.83 -9.28 20.32
CA LYS A 118 -11.10 -9.95 19.98
C LYS A 118 -12.13 -8.95 19.45
N CYS A 119 -12.33 -7.84 20.16
CA CYS A 119 -13.27 -6.80 19.80
C CYS A 119 -12.99 -6.17 18.43
N THR A 120 -11.71 -5.93 18.10
CA THR A 120 -11.29 -5.42 16.79
C THR A 120 -11.73 -6.36 15.67
N TRP A 121 -11.43 -7.66 15.79
CA TRP A 121 -11.79 -8.61 14.72
C TRP A 121 -13.27 -8.97 14.71
N ASP A 122 -13.97 -8.92 15.84
CA ASP A 122 -15.43 -9.00 15.87
C ASP A 122 -16.08 -7.82 15.13
N LEU A 123 -15.53 -6.61 15.28
CA LEU A 123 -15.94 -5.44 14.50
C LEU A 123 -15.68 -5.61 13.00
N LEU A 124 -14.47 -6.07 12.62
CA LEU A 124 -14.06 -6.25 11.21
C LEU A 124 -14.83 -7.37 10.51
N THR A 125 -15.15 -8.44 11.20
CA THR A 125 -15.96 -9.56 10.64
C THR A 125 -17.46 -9.29 10.70
N GLY A 126 -17.89 -8.26 11.45
CA GLY A 126 -19.29 -7.91 11.65
C GLY A 126 -20.00 -8.73 12.70
N LYS A 127 -19.26 -9.47 13.56
CA LYS A 127 -19.79 -10.25 14.68
C LYS A 127 -20.05 -9.38 15.93
N GLY A 128 -19.38 -8.22 16.03
CA GLY A 128 -19.57 -7.28 17.14
C GLY A 128 -20.91 -6.50 17.09
N THR A 129 -21.26 -5.85 18.20
CA THR A 129 -22.44 -4.98 18.32
C THR A 129 -22.25 -3.69 17.53
N GLU A 130 -21.05 -3.10 17.60
CA GLU A 130 -20.68 -1.93 16.83
C GLU A 130 -20.52 -2.23 15.35
N LYS A 131 -20.77 -1.24 14.49
CA LYS A 131 -20.68 -1.37 13.04
C LYS A 131 -19.83 -0.26 12.43
N LEU A 132 -18.99 -0.63 11.48
CA LEU A 132 -18.32 0.31 10.58
C LEU A 132 -19.31 0.83 9.52
N ARG A 133 -19.20 2.09 9.12
CA ARG A 133 -19.97 2.64 7.98
C ARG A 133 -19.68 1.88 6.69
N VAL A 134 -18.42 1.55 6.50
CA VAL A 134 -17.91 0.75 5.39
C VAL A 134 -16.70 -0.04 5.91
N ASN A 135 -16.51 -1.26 5.44
CA ASN A 135 -15.35 -2.06 5.79
C ASN A 135 -14.63 -2.52 4.52
N PRO A 136 -13.67 -1.74 4.02
CA PRO A 136 -12.97 -2.05 2.77
C PRO A 136 -12.19 -3.38 2.80
N ARG A 137 -11.82 -3.85 3.98
CA ARG A 137 -11.00 -5.05 4.18
C ARG A 137 -11.74 -6.25 4.77
N LYS A 138 -13.07 -6.21 4.79
CA LYS A 138 -13.88 -7.35 5.27
C LYS A 138 -13.50 -8.65 4.58
N SER A 139 -13.18 -8.59 3.29
CA SER A 139 -12.80 -9.76 2.50
C SER A 139 -11.47 -10.41 2.91
N TRP A 140 -10.57 -9.71 3.58
CA TRP A 140 -9.32 -10.29 4.12
C TRP A 140 -9.59 -11.39 5.15
N TYR A 141 -10.71 -11.29 5.85
CA TYR A 141 -11.08 -12.12 6.98
C TYR A 141 -12.22 -13.12 6.68
N LEU A 142 -12.47 -13.43 5.39
CA LEU A 142 -13.50 -14.42 5.01
C LEU A 142 -13.20 -15.82 5.56
N ASN A 143 -11.92 -16.13 5.69
CA ASN A 143 -11.44 -17.39 6.25
C ASN A 143 -11.38 -17.41 7.79
N LEU A 144 -11.50 -16.24 8.44
CA LEU A 144 -11.47 -16.13 9.90
C LEU A 144 -12.79 -16.59 10.50
N ASP A 145 -12.77 -17.65 11.29
CA ASP A 145 -13.94 -18.11 12.04
C ASP A 145 -14.16 -17.29 13.31
N GLY A 146 -13.12 -16.81 13.96
CA GLY A 146 -13.22 -15.93 15.11
C GLY A 146 -11.91 -15.71 15.82
N VAL A 147 -11.95 -14.86 16.86
CA VAL A 147 -10.84 -14.62 17.77
C VAL A 147 -11.26 -14.93 19.19
N THR A 148 -10.50 -15.73 19.91
CA THR A 148 -10.68 -16.03 21.33
C THR A 148 -9.66 -15.23 22.14
N ALA A 149 -10.13 -14.58 23.22
CA ALA A 149 -9.30 -14.01 24.27
C ALA A 149 -9.10 -15.05 25.38
N ASN A 150 -7.88 -15.42 25.66
CA ASN A 150 -7.53 -16.36 26.73
C ASN A 150 -6.74 -15.64 27.82
N GLY A 151 -7.41 -15.26 28.91
CA GLY A 151 -6.89 -14.31 29.88
C GLY A 151 -6.61 -12.95 29.23
N ASP A 152 -5.80 -12.09 29.88
CA ASP A 152 -5.54 -10.72 29.42
C ASP A 152 -4.50 -10.64 28.30
N TYR A 153 -3.64 -11.65 28.13
CA TYR A 153 -2.45 -11.54 27.30
C TYR A 153 -2.27 -12.65 26.27
N GLU A 154 -3.36 -13.32 25.89
CA GLU A 154 -3.32 -14.28 24.78
C GLU A 154 -4.55 -14.09 23.88
N ALA A 155 -4.32 -14.01 22.57
CA ALA A 155 -5.35 -13.94 21.55
C ALA A 155 -5.13 -15.04 20.52
N ILE A 156 -6.19 -15.82 20.21
CA ILE A 156 -6.10 -16.95 19.27
C ILE A 156 -7.05 -16.68 18.11
N PHE A 157 -6.51 -16.66 16.90
CA PHE A 157 -7.25 -16.54 15.65
C PHE A 157 -7.59 -17.94 15.13
N HIS A 158 -8.86 -18.25 14.96
CA HIS A 158 -9.34 -19.51 14.45
C HIS A 158 -9.71 -19.38 12.97
N LEU A 159 -9.15 -20.23 12.12
CA LEU A 159 -9.33 -20.22 10.68
C LEU A 159 -10.12 -21.46 10.21
N LYS A 160 -10.95 -21.30 9.18
CA LYS A 160 -11.67 -22.43 8.56
C LYS A 160 -10.73 -23.36 7.80
N ARG A 161 -9.65 -22.81 7.22
CA ARG A 161 -8.58 -23.51 6.50
C ARG A 161 -7.24 -22.82 6.74
N PRO A 162 -6.10 -23.47 6.48
CA PRO A 162 -4.78 -22.81 6.55
C PRO A 162 -4.75 -21.54 5.70
N GLN A 163 -4.08 -20.49 6.21
CA GLN A 163 -3.85 -19.23 5.49
C GLN A 163 -2.54 -18.60 5.96
N PRO A 164 -1.38 -19.06 5.45
CA PRO A 164 -0.08 -18.51 5.85
C PRO A 164 0.04 -17.00 5.69
N ALA A 165 -0.64 -16.43 4.69
CA ALA A 165 -0.67 -15.00 4.40
C ALA A 165 -1.34 -14.14 5.49
N LEU A 166 -2.13 -14.74 6.41
CA LEU A 166 -2.81 -13.96 7.45
C LEU A 166 -1.83 -13.11 8.26
N LEU A 167 -0.64 -13.64 8.58
CA LEU A 167 0.37 -12.89 9.33
C LEU A 167 0.81 -11.63 8.58
N ALA A 168 0.98 -11.70 7.26
CA ALA A 168 1.31 -10.55 6.42
C ALA A 168 0.19 -9.50 6.41
N LEU A 169 -1.08 -9.95 6.34
CA LEU A 169 -2.24 -9.06 6.43
C LEU A 169 -2.33 -8.37 7.79
N LEU A 170 -2.00 -9.07 8.89
CA LEU A 170 -1.98 -8.51 10.24
C LEU A 170 -0.82 -7.52 10.45
N ALA A 171 0.30 -7.69 9.72
CA ALA A 171 1.43 -6.76 9.75
C ALA A 171 1.20 -5.49 8.93
N ALA A 172 0.22 -5.48 8.03
CA ALA A 172 -0.11 -4.31 7.21
C ALA A 172 -0.50 -3.11 8.07
N GLY A 173 -0.08 -1.91 7.70
CA GLY A 173 -0.47 -0.68 8.39
C GLY A 173 -2.00 -0.47 8.49
N TRP A 174 -2.76 -1.25 7.72
CA TRP A 174 -4.22 -1.28 7.72
C TRP A 174 -4.85 -2.18 8.80
N SER A 175 -4.06 -2.89 9.59
CA SER A 175 -4.56 -3.85 10.59
C SER A 175 -4.25 -3.42 12.05
N PRO A 176 -4.49 -2.13 12.43
CA PRO A 176 -4.30 -1.71 13.81
C PRO A 176 -5.31 -2.38 14.74
N VAL A 177 -4.90 -2.58 15.98
CA VAL A 177 -5.85 -2.94 17.05
C VAL A 177 -6.56 -1.68 17.51
N TYR A 178 -7.88 -1.77 17.72
CA TYR A 178 -8.73 -0.68 18.21
C TYR A 178 -9.15 -0.92 19.66
N PRO A 179 -9.31 0.15 20.45
CA PRO A 179 -9.82 0.04 21.82
C PRO A 179 -11.30 -0.35 21.83
N CYS A 180 -11.65 -1.39 22.54
CA CYS A 180 -13.03 -1.89 22.68
C CYS A 180 -14.01 -0.85 23.25
N HIS A 181 -13.49 0.03 24.09
CA HIS A 181 -14.28 1.04 24.82
C HIS A 181 -14.51 2.34 24.03
N VAL A 182 -13.99 2.42 22.78
CA VAL A 182 -14.13 3.61 21.93
C VAL A 182 -14.93 3.25 20.68
N PRO A 183 -16.11 3.84 20.49
CA PRO A 183 -16.95 3.50 19.34
C PRO A 183 -16.32 4.00 18.03
N PRO A 184 -16.61 3.33 16.88
CA PRO A 184 -16.10 3.75 15.56
C PRO A 184 -16.41 5.20 15.20
N ALA A 185 -17.52 5.75 15.69
CA ALA A 185 -17.89 7.15 15.47
C ALA A 185 -16.85 8.13 16.05
N GLN A 186 -16.33 7.85 17.24
CA GLN A 186 -15.29 8.65 17.86
C GLN A 186 -13.95 8.48 17.12
N MET A 187 -13.61 7.27 16.70
CA MET A 187 -12.37 6.99 15.96
C MET A 187 -12.23 7.79 14.65
N ARG A 188 -13.36 8.22 14.06
CA ARG A 188 -13.37 9.08 12.86
C ARG A 188 -12.83 10.47 13.11
N LEU A 189 -13.06 11.01 14.30
CA LEU A 189 -12.79 12.40 14.66
C LEU A 189 -11.62 12.53 15.62
N HIS A 190 -11.54 11.64 16.61
CA HIS A 190 -10.58 11.65 17.70
C HIS A 190 -10.06 10.22 17.95
N PRO A 191 -9.19 9.71 17.06
CA PRO A 191 -8.67 8.35 17.18
C PRO A 191 -7.81 8.19 18.43
N ILE A 192 -8.00 7.07 19.11
CA ILE A 192 -7.21 6.63 20.26
C ILE A 192 -6.49 5.35 19.87
N GLY A 193 -5.18 5.30 20.04
CA GLY A 193 -4.33 4.15 19.80
C GLY A 193 -3.41 3.84 20.95
N THR A 194 -2.46 2.94 20.71
CA THR A 194 -1.36 2.58 21.61
C THR A 194 -0.01 3.07 21.07
N GLY A 195 -0.03 3.77 19.93
CA GLY A 195 1.15 4.11 19.15
C GLY A 195 2.04 5.19 19.76
N PRO A 196 3.19 5.45 19.08
CA PRO A 196 4.19 6.42 19.54
C PRO A 196 3.69 7.87 19.55
N PHE A 197 2.65 8.17 18.81
CA PHE A 197 2.09 9.53 18.73
C PHE A 197 0.60 9.55 19.07
N LYS A 198 0.18 10.57 19.82
CA LYS A 198 -1.22 10.85 20.15
C LYS A 198 -1.81 11.83 19.11
N PHE A 199 -3.03 11.61 18.69
CA PHE A 199 -3.78 12.54 17.85
C PHE A 199 -3.99 13.89 18.56
N VAL A 200 -3.78 14.98 17.83
CA VAL A 200 -4.00 16.36 18.34
C VAL A 200 -5.15 17.02 17.58
N GLU A 201 -5.02 17.15 16.25
CA GLU A 201 -6.05 17.79 15.44
C GLU A 201 -6.03 17.29 13.98
N PHE A 202 -7.18 17.38 13.34
CA PHE A 202 -7.32 17.31 11.89
C PHE A 202 -8.20 18.47 11.42
N ARG A 203 -7.62 19.37 10.65
CA ARG A 203 -8.34 20.41 9.92
C ARG A 203 -8.29 20.10 8.44
N PRO A 204 -9.45 19.80 7.80
CA PRO A 204 -9.52 19.46 6.38
C PRO A 204 -8.91 20.55 5.49
N ASN A 205 -8.13 20.12 4.48
CA ASN A 205 -7.35 20.95 3.54
C ASN A 205 -6.24 21.80 4.18
N GLU A 206 -5.94 21.61 5.45
CA GLU A 206 -4.89 22.34 6.16
C GLU A 206 -3.84 21.39 6.75
N ILE A 207 -4.22 20.60 7.75
CA ILE A 207 -3.24 19.87 8.55
C ILE A 207 -3.82 18.67 9.31
N VAL A 208 -2.97 17.64 9.47
CA VAL A 208 -3.13 16.62 10.54
C VAL A 208 -1.94 16.77 11.49
N LYS A 209 -2.19 16.84 12.80
CA LYS A 209 -1.14 16.93 13.82
C LYS A 209 -1.20 15.79 14.81
N THR A 210 -0.03 15.32 15.19
CA THR A 210 0.17 14.37 16.28
C THR A 210 1.27 14.86 17.21
N ALA A 211 1.20 14.49 18.47
CA ALA A 211 2.21 14.79 19.48
C ALA A 211 2.78 13.50 20.06
N ARG A 212 4.00 13.56 20.61
CA ARG A 212 4.65 12.45 21.30
C ARG A 212 3.72 11.82 22.32
N ASN A 213 3.68 10.49 22.37
CA ASN A 213 3.09 9.74 23.47
C ASN A 213 4.18 9.55 24.56
N PRO A 214 4.11 10.27 25.70
CA PRO A 214 5.12 10.15 26.74
C PRO A 214 5.09 8.79 27.44
N ASP A 215 3.96 8.09 27.38
CA ASP A 215 3.74 6.77 28.01
C ASP A 215 3.90 5.64 26.99
N TYR A 216 4.62 5.87 25.88
CA TYR A 216 4.82 4.83 24.87
C TYR A 216 5.62 3.66 25.44
N TRP A 217 5.13 2.46 25.20
CA TRP A 217 5.65 1.24 25.81
C TRP A 217 7.05 0.81 25.30
N LYS A 218 7.54 1.35 24.17
CA LYS A 218 8.94 1.16 23.74
C LYS A 218 9.84 2.21 24.38
N PRO A 219 10.80 1.82 25.26
CA PRO A 219 11.67 2.77 25.96
C PRO A 219 12.43 3.68 24.99
N GLY A 220 12.49 4.98 25.31
CA GLY A 220 13.21 5.98 24.54
C GLY A 220 12.58 6.34 23.18
N ARG A 221 11.39 5.88 22.90
CA ARG A 221 10.61 6.17 21.69
C ARG A 221 9.33 6.93 22.02
N PRO A 222 8.81 7.69 21.01
CA PRO A 222 9.46 8.14 19.78
C PRO A 222 10.53 9.22 20.07
N TYR A 223 11.41 9.49 19.10
CA TYR A 223 12.41 10.57 19.26
C TYR A 223 11.80 11.95 19.05
N LEU A 224 10.86 12.10 18.09
CA LEU A 224 10.20 13.35 17.77
C LEU A 224 9.22 13.81 18.86
N ASP A 225 9.04 15.13 18.98
CA ASP A 225 7.97 15.71 19.83
C ASP A 225 6.59 15.63 19.19
N GLY A 226 6.54 15.50 17.86
CA GLY A 226 5.30 15.40 17.10
C GLY A 226 5.54 15.40 15.60
N ILE A 227 4.44 15.24 14.84
CA ILE A 227 4.45 15.26 13.37
C ILE A 227 3.32 16.16 12.89
N GLU A 228 3.62 17.03 11.93
CA GLU A 228 2.68 17.87 11.22
C GLU A 228 2.61 17.48 9.75
N TRP A 229 1.44 17.06 9.28
CA TRP A 229 1.16 16.77 7.88
C TRP A 229 0.39 17.93 7.28
N HIS A 230 1.09 18.82 6.56
CA HIS A 230 0.51 20.00 5.92
C HIS A 230 -0.07 19.66 4.56
N ILE A 231 -1.37 19.84 4.38
CA ILE A 231 -2.09 19.45 3.16
C ILE A 231 -1.96 20.55 2.12
N ILE A 232 -1.21 20.25 1.07
CA ILE A 232 -0.97 21.15 -0.06
C ILE A 232 -1.23 20.37 -1.35
N LYS A 233 -2.37 20.60 -2.01
CA LYS A 233 -2.78 19.83 -3.19
C LYS A 233 -1.93 20.14 -4.42
N ASP A 234 -1.50 21.39 -4.57
CA ASP A 234 -0.68 21.82 -5.70
C ASP A 234 0.76 21.30 -5.60
N ILE A 235 1.20 20.56 -6.63
CA ILE A 235 2.50 19.89 -6.64
C ILE A 235 3.66 20.90 -6.74
N ALA A 236 3.49 21.98 -7.49
CA ALA A 236 4.53 22.99 -7.65
C ALA A 236 4.79 23.72 -6.32
N THR A 237 3.72 24.10 -5.61
CA THR A 237 3.81 24.69 -4.27
C THR A 237 4.48 23.75 -3.27
N ARG A 238 4.14 22.43 -3.28
CA ARG A 238 4.82 21.44 -2.40
C ARG A 238 6.32 21.40 -2.65
N ASN A 239 6.72 21.38 -3.92
CA ASN A 239 8.13 21.29 -4.29
C ASN A 239 8.91 22.55 -3.93
N LEU A 240 8.38 23.73 -4.27
CA LEU A 240 9.00 25.00 -3.93
C LEU A 240 9.15 25.19 -2.41
N THR A 241 8.15 24.80 -1.63
CA THR A 241 8.21 24.90 -0.17
C THR A 241 9.19 23.89 0.46
N PHE A 242 9.35 22.69 -0.13
CA PHE A 242 10.39 21.75 0.27
C PHE A 242 11.80 22.26 -0.08
N ILE A 243 12.01 22.76 -1.32
CA ILE A 243 13.29 23.34 -1.77
C ILE A 243 13.68 24.51 -0.86
N ALA A 244 12.71 25.35 -0.47
CA ALA A 244 12.90 26.47 0.46
C ALA A 244 13.13 26.04 1.93
N GLY A 245 13.19 24.74 2.24
CA GLY A 245 13.44 24.20 3.58
C GLY A 245 12.29 24.38 4.58
N LYS A 246 11.06 24.68 4.11
CA LYS A 246 9.89 24.81 4.99
C LYS A 246 9.37 23.46 5.50
N PHE A 247 9.65 22.38 4.78
CA PHE A 247 9.29 21.02 5.12
C PHE A 247 10.52 20.13 5.19
N ASP A 248 10.49 19.17 6.13
CA ASP A 248 11.56 18.21 6.37
C ASP A 248 11.48 17.04 5.37
N ILE A 249 10.26 16.70 4.94
CA ILE A 249 10.00 15.64 3.94
C ILE A 249 9.06 16.21 2.88
N SER A 250 9.41 15.99 1.59
CA SER A 250 8.46 16.16 0.48
C SER A 250 7.33 15.14 0.61
N SER A 251 6.22 15.36 -0.10
CA SER A 251 5.09 14.41 -0.05
C SER A 251 5.56 12.98 -0.36
N PRO A 252 5.57 12.07 0.61
CA PRO A 252 6.04 10.71 0.39
C PRO A 252 5.25 10.04 -0.74
N TYR A 253 5.95 9.42 -1.70
CA TYR A 253 5.36 8.86 -2.94
C TYR A 253 4.48 9.86 -3.73
N GLY A 254 4.66 11.16 -3.52
CA GLY A 254 3.90 12.19 -4.19
C GLY A 254 4.71 13.03 -5.17
N THR A 255 5.99 12.72 -5.34
CA THR A 255 6.90 13.44 -6.24
C THR A 255 7.05 12.66 -7.53
N THR A 256 6.66 13.26 -8.67
CA THR A 256 6.87 12.67 -10.00
C THR A 256 8.35 12.67 -10.37
N ILE A 257 8.73 11.88 -11.38
CA ILE A 257 10.14 11.79 -11.80
C ILE A 257 10.69 13.15 -12.27
N PRO A 258 10.01 13.92 -13.16
CA PRO A 258 10.48 15.24 -13.53
C PRO A 258 10.66 16.18 -12.33
N THR A 259 9.71 16.13 -11.40
CA THR A 259 9.77 16.92 -10.18
C THR A 259 10.91 16.49 -9.26
N LEU A 260 11.19 15.19 -9.16
CA LEU A 260 12.33 14.67 -8.39
C LEU A 260 13.66 15.19 -8.95
N GLU A 261 13.80 15.20 -10.27
CA GLU A 261 14.99 15.70 -10.96
C GLU A 261 15.17 17.21 -10.74
N ASP A 262 14.07 17.97 -10.75
CA ASP A 262 14.07 19.40 -10.45
C ASP A 262 14.47 19.67 -8.98
N VAL A 263 13.92 18.92 -8.03
CA VAL A 263 14.32 19.02 -6.61
C VAL A 263 15.80 18.71 -6.43
N LYS A 264 16.32 17.64 -7.05
CA LYS A 264 17.74 17.29 -6.98
C LYS A 264 18.66 18.39 -7.54
N LYS A 265 18.20 19.09 -8.57
CA LYS A 265 18.94 20.22 -9.16
C LYS A 265 18.94 21.46 -8.27
N GLN A 266 17.81 21.81 -7.66
CA GLN A 266 17.64 23.04 -6.87
C GLN A 266 17.99 22.87 -5.39
N ALA A 267 17.90 21.63 -4.85
CA ALA A 267 18.26 21.29 -3.48
C ALA A 267 19.17 20.04 -3.48
N PRO A 268 20.41 20.15 -4.00
CA PRO A 268 21.32 19.01 -4.18
C PRO A 268 21.72 18.32 -2.87
N GLN A 269 21.56 19.01 -1.73
CA GLN A 269 21.79 18.44 -0.40
C GLN A 269 20.68 17.47 0.05
N ALA A 270 19.48 17.49 -0.58
CA ALA A 270 18.37 16.65 -0.20
C ALA A 270 18.61 15.19 -0.58
N ASN A 271 18.24 14.28 0.30
CA ASN A 271 18.24 12.84 0.01
C ASN A 271 16.94 12.48 -0.73
N CYS A 272 17.04 12.20 -2.03
CA CYS A 272 15.89 11.85 -2.85
C CYS A 272 15.99 10.43 -3.37
N VAL A 273 14.97 9.61 -3.12
CA VAL A 273 14.86 8.23 -3.59
C VAL A 273 13.67 8.08 -4.54
N LEU A 274 13.82 7.22 -5.53
CA LEU A 274 12.76 6.80 -6.46
C LEU A 274 12.47 5.33 -6.21
N THR A 275 11.24 5.02 -5.83
CA THR A 275 10.84 3.65 -5.48
C THR A 275 9.60 3.21 -6.23
N SER A 276 9.41 1.90 -6.39
CA SER A 276 8.11 1.32 -6.75
C SER A 276 7.08 1.68 -5.68
N THR A 277 5.84 1.82 -6.10
CA THR A 277 4.74 2.19 -5.19
C THR A 277 3.86 1.01 -4.82
N ASN A 278 3.98 -0.12 -5.52
CA ASN A 278 3.01 -1.23 -5.51
C ASN A 278 1.56 -0.74 -5.72
N VAL A 279 1.42 0.26 -6.58
CA VAL A 279 0.12 0.85 -6.95
C VAL A 279 -0.03 0.74 -8.45
N SER A 280 -0.83 -0.21 -8.92
CA SER A 280 -1.12 -0.27 -10.35
C SER A 280 -2.06 0.86 -10.77
N ARG A 281 -1.83 1.44 -11.95
CA ARG A 281 -2.86 2.17 -12.68
C ARG A 281 -3.65 1.18 -13.49
N ASN A 282 -4.95 1.22 -13.38
CA ASN A 282 -5.85 0.24 -14.01
C ASN A 282 -7.19 0.86 -14.41
N LEU A 283 -7.92 0.12 -15.21
CA LEU A 283 -9.28 0.47 -15.59
C LEU A 283 -10.28 -0.32 -14.77
N ILE A 284 -11.27 0.37 -14.24
CA ILE A 284 -12.47 -0.25 -13.72
C ILE A 284 -13.59 -0.07 -14.74
N LEU A 285 -14.07 -1.18 -15.26
CA LEU A 285 -15.17 -1.26 -16.21
C LEU A 285 -16.40 -1.69 -15.43
N ASN A 286 -17.56 -1.17 -15.78
CA ASN A 286 -18.82 -1.55 -15.12
C ASN A 286 -19.61 -2.56 -15.97
N PRO A 287 -19.46 -3.88 -15.75
CA PRO A 287 -20.16 -4.89 -16.53
C PRO A 287 -21.68 -4.92 -16.25
N GLY A 288 -22.14 -4.22 -15.22
CA GLY A 288 -23.58 -4.06 -14.93
C GLY A 288 -24.24 -2.93 -15.74
N LYS A 289 -23.50 -2.22 -16.59
CA LYS A 289 -24.01 -1.14 -17.44
C LYS A 289 -23.51 -1.27 -18.87
N PRO A 290 -24.38 -1.06 -19.88
CA PRO A 290 -23.93 -0.89 -21.25
C PRO A 290 -22.91 0.25 -21.36
N PRO A 291 -21.91 0.11 -22.25
CA PRO A 291 -21.70 -1.01 -23.18
C PRO A 291 -20.78 -2.11 -22.61
N PHE A 292 -20.30 -2.01 -21.36
CA PHE A 292 -19.31 -2.93 -20.77
C PHE A 292 -19.93 -4.21 -20.17
N ASP A 293 -21.24 -4.41 -20.27
CA ASP A 293 -21.90 -5.72 -20.14
C ASP A 293 -21.38 -6.72 -21.21
N ASN A 294 -20.94 -6.20 -22.36
CA ASN A 294 -20.33 -7.00 -23.42
C ASN A 294 -18.86 -7.34 -23.13
N ALA A 295 -18.53 -8.63 -23.03
CA ALA A 295 -17.18 -9.11 -22.76
C ALA A 295 -16.20 -8.83 -23.92
N ASP A 296 -16.67 -8.92 -25.19
CA ASP A 296 -15.82 -8.61 -26.34
C ASP A 296 -15.37 -7.14 -26.33
N LEU A 297 -16.24 -6.21 -25.90
CA LEU A 297 -15.86 -4.81 -25.76
C LEU A 297 -14.81 -4.59 -24.67
N ARG A 298 -14.94 -5.25 -23.50
CA ARG A 298 -13.92 -5.18 -22.45
C ARG A 298 -12.57 -5.70 -22.95
N ARG A 299 -12.59 -6.77 -23.73
CA ARG A 299 -11.40 -7.34 -24.38
C ARG A 299 -10.79 -6.39 -25.40
N ALA A 300 -11.59 -5.78 -26.28
CA ALA A 300 -11.12 -4.79 -27.24
C ALA A 300 -10.41 -3.62 -26.56
N LEU A 301 -10.98 -3.13 -25.44
CA LEU A 301 -10.37 -2.06 -24.67
C LEU A 301 -9.04 -2.50 -24.04
N ALA A 302 -8.96 -3.69 -23.47
CA ALA A 302 -7.70 -4.21 -22.90
C ALA A 302 -6.58 -4.36 -23.94
N LEU A 303 -6.96 -4.75 -25.18
CA LEU A 303 -6.03 -4.86 -26.33
C LEU A 303 -5.57 -3.50 -26.88
N SER A 304 -6.33 -2.42 -26.66
CA SER A 304 -6.00 -1.08 -27.17
C SER A 304 -4.89 -0.37 -26.40
N LEU A 305 -4.61 -0.82 -25.16
CA LEU A 305 -3.70 -0.16 -24.22
C LEU A 305 -2.24 -0.29 -24.62
N ASP A 306 -1.64 0.80 -25.08
CA ASP A 306 -0.19 0.93 -25.23
C ASP A 306 0.47 1.24 -23.87
N ARG A 307 0.77 0.18 -23.14
CA ARG A 307 1.35 0.26 -21.78
C ARG A 307 2.74 0.90 -21.79
N LYS A 308 3.52 0.66 -22.86
CA LYS A 308 4.82 1.27 -23.01
C LYS A 308 4.71 2.78 -23.14
N ALA A 309 3.79 3.28 -23.98
CA ALA A 309 3.57 4.71 -24.13
C ALA A 309 3.10 5.36 -22.82
N PHE A 310 2.27 4.70 -22.01
CA PHE A 310 1.95 5.18 -20.66
C PHE A 310 3.19 5.28 -19.78
N ASN A 311 4.00 4.24 -19.75
CA ASN A 311 5.22 4.21 -18.95
C ASN A 311 6.22 5.30 -19.36
N ASP A 312 6.44 5.45 -20.68
CA ASP A 312 7.36 6.45 -21.23
C ASP A 312 6.90 7.87 -20.89
N ASN A 313 5.61 8.19 -21.08
CA ASN A 313 5.07 9.53 -20.86
C ASN A 313 4.94 9.88 -19.37
N MET A 314 4.51 8.92 -18.54
CA MET A 314 4.22 9.18 -17.13
C MET A 314 5.44 9.03 -16.21
N THR A 315 6.40 8.19 -16.59
CA THR A 315 7.52 7.82 -15.72
C THR A 315 8.87 7.87 -16.43
N GLN A 316 8.96 8.43 -17.63
CA GLN A 316 10.19 8.43 -18.45
C GLN A 316 10.76 7.02 -18.65
N GLY A 317 9.86 6.01 -18.79
CA GLY A 317 10.23 4.60 -18.93
C GLY A 317 10.73 3.92 -17.66
N LYS A 318 10.74 4.61 -16.51
CA LYS A 318 11.24 4.07 -15.22
C LYS A 318 10.17 3.35 -14.39
N GLY A 319 8.91 3.32 -14.83
CA GLY A 319 7.86 2.53 -14.19
C GLY A 319 7.93 1.06 -14.61
N ASP A 320 7.05 0.25 -14.03
CA ASP A 320 7.03 -1.19 -14.28
C ASP A 320 5.75 -1.60 -15.02
N ILE A 321 5.85 -2.56 -15.94
CA ILE A 321 4.71 -3.16 -16.63
C ILE A 321 4.48 -4.54 -16.01
N GLY A 322 3.30 -4.74 -15.44
CA GLY A 322 2.90 -5.97 -14.77
C GLY A 322 1.42 -6.27 -14.97
N ALA A 323 0.97 -7.45 -14.58
CA ALA A 323 -0.43 -7.82 -14.50
C ALA A 323 -1.02 -7.35 -13.15
N THR A 324 -1.79 -8.18 -12.45
CA THR A 324 -2.43 -7.79 -11.19
C THR A 324 -1.47 -7.67 -10.02
N MET A 325 -0.31 -8.34 -10.09
CA MET A 325 0.73 -8.30 -9.08
C MET A 325 1.90 -7.43 -9.54
N LEU A 326 2.58 -6.80 -8.58
CA LEU A 326 3.81 -6.05 -8.83
C LEU A 326 4.86 -6.98 -9.46
N PRO A 327 5.45 -6.60 -10.61
CA PRO A 327 6.45 -7.45 -11.25
C PRO A 327 7.79 -7.45 -10.48
N PRO A 328 8.64 -8.49 -10.69
CA PRO A 328 9.99 -8.48 -10.15
C PRO A 328 10.82 -7.31 -10.70
N PRO A 329 11.89 -6.85 -10.01
CA PRO A 329 12.48 -7.48 -8.82
C PRO A 329 11.82 -7.08 -7.50
N GLU A 330 11.02 -5.99 -7.45
CA GLU A 330 10.42 -5.53 -6.19
C GLU A 330 9.25 -6.39 -5.75
N GLY A 331 8.44 -6.92 -6.70
CA GLY A 331 7.35 -7.86 -6.41
C GLY A 331 7.81 -9.30 -6.40
N LEU A 332 7.32 -10.08 -5.45
CA LEU A 332 7.61 -11.52 -5.35
C LEU A 332 6.73 -12.37 -6.28
N TRP A 333 5.51 -11.91 -6.56
CA TRP A 333 4.43 -12.74 -7.12
C TRP A 333 4.10 -12.46 -8.58
N GLY A 334 4.51 -11.31 -9.12
CA GLY A 334 4.19 -10.90 -10.49
C GLY A 334 4.79 -11.85 -11.53
N MET A 335 4.12 -11.95 -12.68
CA MET A 335 4.61 -12.75 -13.80
C MET A 335 5.97 -12.27 -14.32
N PRO A 336 6.88 -13.19 -14.69
CA PRO A 336 8.06 -12.85 -15.47
C PRO A 336 7.69 -12.22 -16.82
N PRO A 337 8.54 -11.35 -17.40
CA PRO A 337 8.24 -10.61 -18.63
C PRO A 337 7.84 -11.50 -19.82
N GLU A 338 8.49 -12.67 -19.98
CA GLU A 338 8.21 -13.62 -21.06
C GLU A 338 6.82 -14.27 -20.94
N MET A 339 6.34 -14.51 -19.73
CA MET A 339 4.99 -15.00 -19.49
C MET A 339 3.98 -13.88 -19.66
N LEU A 340 4.28 -12.68 -19.15
CA LEU A 340 3.44 -11.50 -19.25
C LEU A 340 3.14 -11.16 -20.72
N ALA A 341 4.13 -11.23 -21.62
CA ALA A 341 3.97 -10.97 -23.05
C ALA A 341 2.97 -11.90 -23.76
N THR A 342 2.63 -13.05 -23.14
CA THR A 342 1.62 -13.99 -23.70
C THR A 342 0.19 -13.61 -23.34
N LEU A 343 0.00 -12.66 -22.43
CA LEU A 343 -1.34 -12.23 -22.01
C LEU A 343 -1.99 -11.31 -23.04
N PRO A 344 -3.34 -11.33 -23.20
CA PRO A 344 -4.05 -10.39 -24.06
C PRO A 344 -3.72 -8.94 -23.74
N GLY A 345 -3.28 -8.19 -24.76
CA GLY A 345 -2.92 -6.77 -24.63
C GLY A 345 -1.52 -6.49 -24.07
N TYR A 346 -0.71 -7.52 -23.77
CA TYR A 346 0.70 -7.37 -23.36
C TYR A 346 1.70 -7.72 -24.46
N ASP A 347 1.21 -8.05 -25.67
CA ASP A 347 2.07 -8.23 -26.85
C ASP A 347 2.86 -6.93 -27.08
N PRO A 348 4.19 -6.98 -27.19
CA PRO A 348 5.01 -5.79 -27.44
C PRO A 348 4.67 -5.10 -28.78
N ASP A 349 4.08 -5.82 -29.75
CA ASP A 349 3.53 -5.23 -30.96
C ASP A 349 2.12 -4.68 -30.72
N ILE A 350 2.06 -3.41 -30.32
CA ILE A 350 0.79 -2.71 -30.08
C ILE A 350 -0.06 -2.58 -31.36
N ALA A 351 0.55 -2.51 -32.54
CA ALA A 351 -0.18 -2.40 -33.79
C ALA A 351 -1.00 -3.67 -34.05
N LYS A 352 -0.43 -4.84 -33.81
CA LYS A 352 -1.11 -6.14 -33.85
C LYS A 352 -2.27 -6.21 -32.87
N SER A 353 -2.05 -5.79 -31.62
CA SER A 353 -3.09 -5.76 -30.57
C SER A 353 -4.23 -4.81 -30.93
N ARG A 354 -3.95 -3.60 -31.42
CA ARG A 354 -4.95 -2.64 -31.88
C ARG A 354 -5.71 -3.10 -33.12
N ALA A 355 -5.05 -3.80 -34.05
CA ALA A 355 -5.72 -4.41 -35.20
C ALA A 355 -6.75 -5.47 -34.75
N ALA A 356 -6.40 -6.29 -33.76
CA ALA A 356 -7.36 -7.23 -33.16
C ALA A 356 -8.50 -6.52 -32.44
N ALA A 357 -8.24 -5.44 -31.69
CA ALA A 357 -9.26 -4.61 -31.04
C ALA A 357 -10.23 -4.00 -32.07
N LYS A 358 -9.72 -3.42 -33.17
CA LYS A 358 -10.56 -2.86 -34.25
C LYS A 358 -11.50 -3.91 -34.85
N LYS A 359 -11.03 -5.12 -35.14
CA LYS A 359 -11.88 -6.22 -35.62
C LYS A 359 -13.03 -6.55 -34.66
N ILE A 360 -12.76 -6.52 -33.36
CA ILE A 360 -13.81 -6.72 -32.36
C ILE A 360 -14.79 -5.56 -32.37
N MET A 361 -14.33 -4.32 -32.42
CA MET A 361 -15.17 -3.12 -32.47
C MET A 361 -16.07 -3.13 -33.72
N GLU A 362 -15.51 -3.47 -34.89
CA GLU A 362 -16.25 -3.58 -36.15
C GLU A 362 -17.34 -4.67 -36.08
N LYS A 363 -17.03 -5.83 -35.50
CA LYS A 363 -18.02 -6.89 -35.22
C LYS A 363 -19.16 -6.41 -34.33
N LEU A 364 -18.87 -5.48 -33.41
CA LEU A 364 -19.87 -4.87 -32.51
C LEU A 364 -20.62 -3.69 -33.17
N GLY A 365 -20.31 -3.38 -34.42
CA GLY A 365 -20.97 -2.34 -35.20
C GLY A 365 -20.42 -0.93 -34.99
N TYR A 366 -19.20 -0.81 -34.47
CA TYR A 366 -18.44 0.43 -34.35
C TYR A 366 -17.38 0.54 -35.43
N GLY A 367 -17.09 1.74 -35.90
CA GLY A 367 -16.11 2.01 -36.96
C GLY A 367 -15.84 3.49 -37.10
N PRO A 368 -15.15 3.92 -38.18
CA PRO A 368 -14.82 5.33 -38.39
C PRO A 368 -16.05 6.24 -38.38
N ASP A 369 -17.15 5.80 -38.99
CA ASP A 369 -18.38 6.56 -39.15
C ASP A 369 -19.37 6.37 -37.98
N LYS A 370 -19.13 5.41 -37.10
CA LYS A 370 -19.99 5.11 -35.94
C LYS A 370 -19.14 4.78 -34.74
N ARG A 371 -18.68 5.80 -34.05
CA ARG A 371 -17.78 5.67 -32.92
C ARG A 371 -18.55 5.53 -31.60
N LEU A 372 -17.94 4.85 -30.62
CA LEU A 372 -18.51 4.68 -29.29
C LEU A 372 -18.18 5.90 -28.42
N ALA A 373 -19.18 6.66 -27.99
CA ALA A 373 -19.01 7.77 -27.07
C ALA A 373 -19.07 7.29 -25.61
N LEU A 374 -18.12 7.71 -24.76
CA LEU A 374 -18.01 7.32 -23.35
C LEU A 374 -17.63 8.52 -22.46
N ALA A 375 -18.11 8.50 -21.20
CA ALA A 375 -17.55 9.31 -20.12
C ALA A 375 -16.50 8.50 -19.34
N LEU A 376 -15.26 8.99 -19.28
CA LEU A 376 -14.16 8.40 -18.50
C LEU A 376 -14.04 9.13 -17.18
N SER A 377 -14.48 8.50 -16.09
CA SER A 377 -14.35 9.06 -14.75
C SER A 377 -12.91 8.95 -14.24
N SER A 378 -12.39 10.01 -13.64
CA SER A 378 -11.06 10.04 -13.01
C SER A 378 -11.07 10.92 -11.78
N ARG A 379 -10.27 10.56 -10.77
CA ARG A 379 -10.00 11.50 -9.66
C ARG A 379 -9.32 12.76 -10.19
N ASN A 380 -9.75 13.93 -9.70
CA ASN A 380 -9.21 15.23 -10.12
C ASN A 380 -7.85 15.55 -9.44
N ILE A 381 -6.92 14.61 -9.52
CA ILE A 381 -5.51 14.80 -9.12
C ILE A 381 -4.60 14.28 -10.22
N PRO A 382 -3.41 14.88 -10.44
CA PRO A 382 -2.52 14.57 -11.58
C PRO A 382 -2.23 13.08 -11.75
N ALA A 383 -2.00 12.36 -10.66
CA ALA A 383 -1.69 10.93 -10.68
C ALA A 383 -2.74 10.04 -11.39
N TYR A 384 -3.98 10.51 -11.55
CA TYR A 384 -5.07 9.80 -12.24
C TYR A 384 -5.57 10.55 -13.47
N ARG A 385 -5.64 11.89 -13.38
CA ARG A 385 -6.10 12.72 -14.48
C ARG A 385 -5.18 12.65 -15.70
N ASP A 386 -3.86 12.74 -15.48
CA ASP A 386 -2.90 12.80 -16.58
C ASP A 386 -2.85 11.48 -17.37
N PRO A 387 -2.78 10.28 -16.78
CA PRO A 387 -2.93 9.04 -17.53
C PRO A 387 -4.34 8.88 -18.16
N ALA A 388 -5.40 9.49 -17.61
CA ALA A 388 -6.71 9.47 -18.26
C ALA A 388 -6.71 10.23 -19.59
N VAL A 389 -5.97 11.33 -19.69
CA VAL A 389 -5.81 12.08 -20.96
C VAL A 389 -5.10 11.23 -22.02
N ILE A 390 -4.02 10.52 -21.63
CA ILE A 390 -3.33 9.57 -22.54
C ILE A 390 -4.29 8.46 -23.00
N LEU A 391 -5.08 7.91 -22.07
CA LEU A 391 -6.06 6.87 -22.40
C LEU A 391 -7.06 7.34 -23.42
N ILE A 392 -7.63 8.54 -23.23
CA ILE A 392 -8.59 9.13 -24.18
C ILE A 392 -8.04 9.16 -25.60
N ASP A 393 -6.77 9.53 -25.75
CA ASP A 393 -6.13 9.58 -27.05
C ASP A 393 -5.92 8.17 -27.64
N GLN A 394 -5.47 7.21 -26.84
CA GLN A 394 -5.31 5.82 -27.29
C GLN A 394 -6.64 5.17 -27.69
N LEU A 395 -7.74 5.48 -27.00
CA LEU A 395 -9.07 4.94 -27.30
C LEU A 395 -9.60 5.38 -28.67
N LYS A 396 -9.19 6.55 -29.16
CA LYS A 396 -9.53 7.01 -30.52
C LYS A 396 -9.05 6.05 -31.60
N GLU A 397 -7.91 5.38 -31.39
CA GLU A 397 -7.34 4.41 -32.31
C GLU A 397 -8.26 3.18 -32.55
N VAL A 398 -9.19 2.92 -31.63
CA VAL A 398 -10.11 1.77 -31.70
C VAL A 398 -11.57 2.19 -31.71
N TYR A 399 -11.87 3.34 -32.33
CA TYR A 399 -13.22 3.87 -32.54
C TYR A 399 -14.00 4.23 -31.27
N ILE A 400 -13.29 4.63 -30.21
CA ILE A 400 -13.91 5.08 -28.96
C ILE A 400 -13.58 6.57 -28.75
N ASP A 401 -14.62 7.39 -28.58
CA ASP A 401 -14.53 8.81 -28.23
C ASP A 401 -14.88 8.98 -26.75
N ALA A 402 -13.85 9.11 -25.91
CA ALA A 402 -14.04 9.29 -24.48
C ALA A 402 -13.89 10.76 -24.09
N VAL A 403 -14.72 11.20 -23.14
CA VAL A 403 -14.66 12.55 -22.53
C VAL A 403 -14.30 12.39 -21.05
N LEU A 404 -13.35 13.19 -20.58
CA LEU A 404 -12.92 13.16 -19.18
C LEU A 404 -14.01 13.70 -18.25
N GLU A 405 -14.37 12.91 -17.23
CA GLU A 405 -15.21 13.30 -16.11
C GLU A 405 -14.35 13.40 -14.85
N PRO A 406 -13.84 14.59 -14.46
CA PRO A 406 -13.05 14.75 -13.26
C PRO A 406 -13.94 14.70 -12.00
N VAL A 407 -13.52 13.92 -11.00
CA VAL A 407 -14.23 13.70 -9.73
C VAL A 407 -13.34 14.04 -8.55
N GLU A 408 -13.79 14.91 -7.66
CA GLU A 408 -13.08 15.24 -6.43
C GLU A 408 -12.89 14.00 -5.55
N THR A 409 -11.74 13.89 -4.87
CA THR A 409 -11.37 12.71 -4.07
C THR A 409 -12.43 12.35 -3.03
N ALA A 410 -13.02 13.32 -2.36
CA ALA A 410 -14.06 13.08 -1.35
C ALA A 410 -15.32 12.41 -1.93
N ASN A 411 -15.61 12.64 -3.20
CA ASN A 411 -16.77 12.08 -3.91
C ASN A 411 -16.45 10.80 -4.68
N TRP A 412 -15.16 10.47 -4.84
CA TRP A 412 -14.71 9.34 -5.66
C TRP A 412 -15.25 8.02 -5.16
N PHE A 413 -14.92 7.63 -3.92
CA PHE A 413 -15.35 6.35 -3.39
C PHE A 413 -16.87 6.22 -3.25
N PRO A 414 -17.62 7.24 -2.78
CA PRO A 414 -19.08 7.20 -2.83
C PRO A 414 -19.63 6.93 -4.23
N LYS A 415 -19.07 7.54 -5.29
CA LYS A 415 -19.46 7.29 -6.69
C LYS A 415 -19.15 5.85 -7.11
N ILE A 416 -17.93 5.38 -6.82
CA ILE A 416 -17.46 4.05 -7.22
C ILE A 416 -18.21 2.92 -6.48
N TYR A 417 -18.46 3.07 -5.19
CA TYR A 417 -19.23 2.07 -4.42
C TYR A 417 -20.67 1.93 -4.91
N ARG A 418 -21.30 3.02 -5.35
CA ARG A 418 -22.63 2.96 -5.99
C ARG A 418 -22.60 2.46 -7.42
N LYS A 419 -21.41 2.18 -7.99
CA LYS A 419 -21.21 1.80 -9.41
C LYS A 419 -21.79 2.84 -10.38
N ASP A 420 -21.70 4.11 -10.00
CA ASP A 420 -22.18 5.25 -10.77
C ASP A 420 -21.12 5.74 -11.77
N TYR A 421 -20.67 4.84 -12.63
CA TYR A 421 -19.71 5.09 -13.70
C TYR A 421 -19.90 4.03 -14.80
N THR A 422 -19.39 4.29 -15.99
CA THR A 422 -19.30 3.34 -17.11
C THR A 422 -17.88 2.76 -17.19
N ILE A 423 -16.89 3.63 -17.32
CA ILE A 423 -15.46 3.34 -17.28
C ILE A 423 -14.78 4.36 -16.38
N ALA A 424 -13.79 3.92 -15.60
CA ALA A 424 -12.98 4.84 -14.84
C ALA A 424 -11.53 4.39 -14.78
N ILE A 425 -10.59 5.36 -14.69
CA ILE A 425 -9.21 5.07 -14.37
C ILE A 425 -9.02 5.09 -12.85
N ASN A 426 -8.36 4.08 -12.33
CA ASN A 426 -8.20 3.88 -10.90
C ASN A 426 -6.76 3.50 -10.53
N GLY A 427 -6.44 3.54 -9.24
CA GLY A 427 -5.27 2.93 -8.66
C GLY A 427 -5.69 1.77 -7.76
N THR A 428 -5.06 0.61 -7.95
CA THR A 428 -5.14 -0.48 -6.98
C THR A 428 -3.86 -0.49 -6.19
N GLU A 429 -4.00 -0.28 -4.91
CA GLU A 429 -2.90 -0.15 -3.96
C GLU A 429 -2.83 -1.44 -3.15
N SER A 430 -1.69 -2.13 -3.19
CA SER A 430 -1.41 -3.23 -2.29
C SER A 430 -0.66 -2.72 -1.06
N GLY A 431 -1.20 -2.98 0.13
CA GLY A 431 -0.56 -2.67 1.41
C GLY A 431 0.54 -3.66 1.72
N VAL A 432 0.42 -4.87 1.20
CA VAL A 432 1.42 -5.93 1.32
C VAL A 432 1.70 -6.53 -0.05
N ASP A 433 2.90 -7.03 -0.24
CA ASP A 433 3.26 -7.81 -1.43
C ASP A 433 2.85 -9.28 -1.18
N ASP A 434 1.53 -9.49 -1.11
CA ASP A 434 0.92 -10.81 -1.01
C ASP A 434 -0.37 -10.88 -1.83
N PRO A 435 -0.59 -11.97 -2.59
CA PRO A 435 -1.76 -12.14 -3.45
C PRO A 435 -3.09 -12.09 -2.72
N ASP A 436 -3.15 -12.55 -1.46
CA ASP A 436 -4.39 -12.57 -0.69
C ASP A 436 -5.01 -11.18 -0.57
N GLN A 437 -4.19 -10.15 -0.28
CA GLN A 437 -4.73 -8.80 -0.22
C GLN A 437 -5.36 -8.40 -1.55
N ASN A 438 -4.60 -8.52 -2.64
CA ASN A 438 -5.05 -8.02 -3.94
C ASN A 438 -6.27 -8.79 -4.46
N PHE A 439 -6.23 -10.13 -4.38
CA PHE A 439 -7.31 -10.95 -4.94
C PHE A 439 -8.58 -10.89 -4.11
N TYR A 440 -8.51 -11.01 -2.78
CA TYR A 440 -9.70 -10.94 -1.92
C TYR A 440 -10.36 -9.58 -1.92
N GLU A 441 -9.59 -8.49 -2.04
CA GLU A 441 -10.17 -7.15 -2.10
C GLU A 441 -10.82 -6.86 -3.45
N ASN A 442 -10.18 -7.23 -4.56
CA ASN A 442 -10.48 -6.64 -5.85
C ASN A 442 -11.20 -7.58 -6.82
N TYR A 443 -11.19 -8.91 -6.57
CA TYR A 443 -11.68 -9.89 -7.54
C TYR A 443 -12.66 -10.92 -6.98
N VAL A 444 -12.63 -11.22 -5.69
CA VAL A 444 -13.60 -12.16 -5.10
C VAL A 444 -15.02 -11.62 -5.20
N CYS A 445 -15.97 -12.50 -5.53
CA CYS A 445 -17.37 -12.15 -5.67
C CYS A 445 -17.92 -11.46 -4.42
N GLY A 446 -18.53 -10.28 -4.61
CA GLY A 446 -19.16 -9.52 -3.53
C GLY A 446 -18.21 -8.73 -2.63
N ALA A 447 -16.90 -8.74 -2.86
CA ALA A 447 -15.97 -7.90 -2.11
C ALA A 447 -16.26 -6.40 -2.36
N ILE A 448 -16.19 -5.58 -1.31
CA ILE A 448 -16.55 -4.15 -1.37
C ILE A 448 -15.64 -3.38 -2.34
N ARG A 449 -14.35 -3.71 -2.39
CA ARG A 449 -13.39 -3.09 -3.31
C ARG A 449 -13.36 -3.72 -4.69
N ASN A 450 -14.13 -4.77 -4.92
CA ASN A 450 -14.40 -5.27 -6.25
C ASN A 450 -15.32 -4.30 -7.00
N TYR A 451 -14.74 -3.16 -7.39
CA TYR A 451 -15.46 -2.05 -8.00
C TYR A 451 -16.12 -2.43 -9.32
N THR A 452 -15.49 -3.32 -10.08
CA THR A 452 -16.06 -3.82 -11.34
C THR A 452 -17.31 -4.68 -11.11
N GLY A 453 -17.43 -5.36 -9.97
CA GLY A 453 -18.46 -6.37 -9.73
C GLY A 453 -18.17 -7.68 -10.47
N TYR A 454 -16.92 -7.86 -10.90
CA TYR A 454 -16.44 -9.13 -11.44
C TYR A 454 -16.79 -10.29 -10.51
N CYS A 455 -17.29 -11.38 -11.04
CA CYS A 455 -17.60 -12.56 -10.24
C CYS A 455 -17.46 -13.81 -11.10
N ASN A 456 -16.44 -14.60 -10.81
CA ASN A 456 -16.21 -15.91 -11.41
C ASN A 456 -15.87 -16.89 -10.29
N LYS A 457 -16.75 -17.91 -10.10
CA LYS A 457 -16.61 -18.90 -9.02
C LYS A 457 -15.39 -19.80 -9.15
N GLU A 458 -14.93 -20.08 -10.37
CA GLU A 458 -13.69 -20.83 -10.60
C GLU A 458 -12.48 -20.02 -10.15
N VAL A 459 -12.48 -18.70 -10.42
CA VAL A 459 -11.43 -17.80 -9.95
C VAL A 459 -11.47 -17.64 -8.42
N ASP A 460 -12.67 -17.55 -7.79
CA ASP A 460 -12.80 -17.57 -6.33
C ASP A 460 -12.14 -18.83 -5.73
N GLN A 461 -12.36 -20.01 -6.34
CA GLN A 461 -11.75 -21.26 -5.89
C GLN A 461 -10.23 -21.28 -6.06
N LEU A 462 -9.70 -20.76 -7.19
CA LEU A 462 -8.25 -20.63 -7.38
C LEU A 462 -7.62 -19.66 -6.36
N ILE A 463 -8.32 -18.57 -6.03
CA ILE A 463 -7.89 -17.62 -4.99
C ILE A 463 -7.83 -18.34 -3.62
N ASP A 464 -8.81 -19.16 -3.29
CA ASP A 464 -8.79 -19.95 -2.05
C ASP A 464 -7.68 -21.02 -2.04
N GLN A 465 -7.40 -21.66 -3.17
CA GLN A 465 -6.32 -22.63 -3.31
C GLN A 465 -4.94 -21.99 -3.12
N GLN A 466 -4.65 -20.86 -3.83
CA GLN A 466 -3.37 -20.17 -3.65
C GLN A 466 -3.19 -19.66 -2.22
N SER A 467 -4.27 -19.20 -1.59
CA SER A 467 -4.24 -18.68 -0.21
C SER A 467 -3.88 -19.76 0.82
N ALA A 468 -4.22 -21.03 0.55
CA ALA A 468 -3.91 -22.17 1.41
C ALA A 468 -2.55 -22.81 1.11
N GLU A 469 -1.91 -22.48 -0.04
CA GLU A 469 -0.65 -23.11 -0.45
C GLU A 469 0.53 -22.48 0.30
N ALA A 470 1.28 -23.32 1.03
CA ALA A 470 2.45 -22.91 1.79
C ALA A 470 3.74 -22.91 0.96
N ASN A 471 3.79 -23.71 -0.11
CA ASN A 471 4.96 -23.75 -0.99
C ASN A 471 4.95 -22.55 -1.94
N THR A 472 5.93 -21.66 -1.82
CA THR A 472 6.00 -20.40 -2.57
C THR A 472 5.95 -20.61 -4.09
N GLU A 473 6.67 -21.58 -4.65
CA GLU A 473 6.72 -21.76 -6.11
C GLU A 473 5.38 -22.31 -6.66
N LYS A 474 4.77 -23.28 -5.99
CA LYS A 474 3.41 -23.74 -6.34
C LYS A 474 2.38 -22.63 -6.19
N ARG A 475 2.53 -21.79 -5.17
CA ARG A 475 1.65 -20.65 -4.96
C ARG A 475 1.78 -19.64 -6.09
N LYS A 476 3.00 -19.36 -6.59
CA LYS A 476 3.23 -18.51 -7.77
C LYS A 476 2.52 -19.05 -9.02
N GLU A 477 2.60 -20.36 -9.27
CA GLU A 477 1.91 -20.98 -10.41
C GLU A 477 0.39 -20.72 -10.36
N LEU A 478 -0.23 -20.88 -9.19
CA LEU A 478 -1.64 -20.57 -8.99
C LEU A 478 -1.94 -19.07 -9.18
N VAL A 479 -1.08 -18.20 -8.66
CA VAL A 479 -1.19 -16.74 -8.85
C VAL A 479 -1.15 -16.38 -10.33
N TRP A 480 -0.21 -16.92 -11.09
CA TRP A 480 -0.08 -16.65 -12.53
C TRP A 480 -1.25 -17.23 -13.34
N GLN A 481 -1.82 -18.36 -12.91
CA GLN A 481 -3.05 -18.88 -13.49
C GLN A 481 -4.23 -17.95 -13.29
N ILE A 482 -4.38 -17.37 -12.08
CA ILE A 482 -5.40 -16.36 -11.78
C ILE A 482 -5.18 -15.11 -12.63
N GLU A 483 -3.97 -14.57 -12.68
CA GLU A 483 -3.64 -13.38 -13.48
C GLU A 483 -3.99 -13.56 -14.96
N ARG A 484 -3.69 -14.74 -15.52
CA ARG A 484 -4.06 -15.09 -16.90
C ARG A 484 -5.58 -15.05 -17.11
N ARG A 485 -6.35 -15.68 -16.24
CA ARG A 485 -7.81 -15.68 -16.31
C ARG A 485 -8.38 -14.26 -16.24
N LEU A 486 -7.89 -13.46 -15.32
CA LEU A 486 -8.33 -12.07 -15.17
C LEU A 486 -8.02 -11.21 -16.40
N ALA A 487 -6.88 -11.43 -17.04
CA ALA A 487 -6.49 -10.74 -18.26
C ALA A 487 -7.35 -11.19 -19.47
N GLU A 488 -7.59 -12.50 -19.64
CA GLU A 488 -8.42 -13.07 -20.70
C GLU A 488 -9.87 -12.59 -20.63
N GLU A 489 -10.40 -12.41 -19.42
CA GLU A 489 -11.79 -11.95 -19.20
C GLU A 489 -11.91 -10.41 -19.17
N GLY A 490 -10.78 -9.68 -19.24
CA GLY A 490 -10.77 -8.23 -19.17
C GLY A 490 -11.38 -7.71 -17.86
N ALA A 491 -11.17 -8.44 -16.75
CA ALA A 491 -11.80 -8.16 -15.47
C ALA A 491 -11.45 -6.79 -14.93
N ARG A 492 -10.17 -6.40 -15.02
CA ARG A 492 -9.64 -5.12 -14.58
C ARG A 492 -8.31 -4.86 -15.28
N PRO A 493 -8.32 -4.29 -16.50
CA PRO A 493 -7.11 -4.09 -17.27
C PRO A 493 -6.07 -3.24 -16.52
N ILE A 494 -4.91 -3.79 -16.22
CA ILE A 494 -3.79 -3.09 -15.61
C ILE A 494 -3.05 -2.33 -16.71
N ILE A 495 -2.66 -1.08 -16.44
CA ILE A 495 -1.93 -0.23 -17.39
C ILE A 495 -0.44 -0.29 -17.07
N PHE A 496 -0.02 0.18 -15.90
CA PHE A 496 1.38 0.19 -15.45
C PHE A 496 1.47 0.42 -13.93
N TYR A 497 2.65 0.22 -13.37
CA TYR A 497 3.01 0.55 -12.00
C TYR A 497 3.93 1.77 -12.02
N PRO A 498 3.49 2.95 -11.54
CA PRO A 498 4.35 4.11 -11.46
C PRO A 498 5.37 3.97 -10.35
N ARG A 499 6.55 4.54 -10.56
CA ARG A 499 7.49 4.85 -9.49
C ARG A 499 7.28 6.27 -9.01
N ALA A 500 7.52 6.53 -7.75
CA ALA A 500 7.36 7.85 -7.17
C ALA A 500 8.54 8.22 -6.27
N GLY A 501 8.81 9.51 -6.20
CA GLY A 501 9.90 10.08 -5.43
C GLY A 501 9.50 10.43 -4.00
N THR A 502 10.46 10.32 -3.10
CA THR A 502 10.42 10.90 -1.77
C THR A 502 11.74 11.62 -1.52
N CYS A 503 11.69 12.90 -1.16
CA CYS A 503 12.87 13.66 -0.78
C CYS A 503 12.81 14.04 0.70
N THR A 504 13.94 13.96 1.38
CA THR A 504 14.10 14.36 2.78
C THR A 504 15.23 15.36 2.91
N GLN A 505 15.13 16.28 3.84
CA GLN A 505 16.25 17.13 4.21
C GLN A 505 17.36 16.26 4.85
N PRO A 506 18.63 16.63 4.73
CA PRO A 506 19.77 15.78 5.13
C PRO A 506 19.81 15.48 6.63
N TYR A 507 19.17 16.32 7.45
CA TYR A 507 19.05 16.12 8.90
C TYR A 507 17.90 15.19 9.32
N VAL A 508 17.04 14.74 8.41
CA VAL A 508 16.03 13.71 8.71
C VAL A 508 16.72 12.36 8.69
N LYS A 509 16.67 11.64 9.80
CA LYS A 509 17.32 10.35 10.02
C LYS A 509 16.30 9.28 10.40
N GLY A 510 16.63 8.01 10.16
CA GLY A 510 15.81 6.86 10.56
C GLY A 510 14.59 6.58 9.65
N LEU A 511 14.31 7.42 8.65
CA LEU A 511 13.24 7.13 7.68
C LEU A 511 13.74 6.17 6.60
N VAL A 512 13.05 5.04 6.44
CA VAL A 512 13.25 4.10 5.35
C VAL A 512 12.02 4.14 4.42
N THR A 513 12.25 4.41 3.13
CA THR A 513 11.18 4.40 2.13
C THR A 513 10.99 2.97 1.63
N MET A 514 9.79 2.42 1.82
CA MET A 514 9.45 1.06 1.37
C MET A 514 9.41 0.99 -0.16
N VAL A 515 9.82 -0.15 -0.73
CA VAL A 515 9.92 -0.34 -2.20
C VAL A 515 8.75 -1.13 -2.80
N ASN A 516 8.01 -1.89 -1.99
CA ASN A 516 6.86 -2.69 -2.43
C ASN A 516 5.59 -2.44 -1.60
N SER A 517 5.55 -1.32 -0.87
CA SER A 517 4.37 -0.84 -0.15
C SER A 517 4.48 0.66 0.10
N ILE A 518 3.41 1.40 -0.16
CA ILE A 518 3.32 2.82 0.21
C ILE A 518 2.67 3.03 1.59
N TYR A 519 2.40 1.97 2.34
CA TYR A 519 1.58 2.01 3.55
C TYR A 519 2.31 1.68 4.83
N ASN A 520 3.35 0.81 4.80
CA ASN A 520 3.84 0.19 6.01
C ASN A 520 5.00 0.93 6.68
N GLY A 521 5.52 2.02 6.10
CA GLY A 521 6.71 2.74 6.57
C GLY A 521 6.42 4.02 7.37
N TYR A 522 5.26 4.15 8.03
CA TYR A 522 4.86 5.41 8.67
C TYR A 522 4.61 5.32 10.17
N ARG A 523 5.19 4.32 10.85
CA ARG A 523 5.16 4.27 12.32
C ARG A 523 5.93 5.44 12.92
N MET A 524 7.02 5.88 12.27
CA MET A 524 7.80 7.08 12.57
C MET A 524 8.47 7.10 13.96
N GLU A 525 8.41 6.02 14.71
CA GLU A 525 8.94 5.97 16.08
C GLU A 525 10.48 6.09 16.15
N ASP A 526 11.17 5.66 15.07
CA ASP A 526 12.62 5.69 14.92
C ASP A 526 13.15 6.88 14.10
N VAL A 527 12.25 7.74 13.62
CA VAL A 527 12.63 8.95 12.89
C VAL A 527 13.05 10.05 13.87
N TRP A 528 14.15 10.74 13.55
CA TRP A 528 14.67 11.84 14.35
C TRP A 528 15.30 12.95 13.50
N LEU A 529 15.51 14.12 14.10
CA LEU A 529 16.03 15.30 13.43
C LEU A 529 17.44 15.61 13.96
N ASP A 530 18.44 15.55 13.08
CA ASP A 530 19.83 15.91 13.38
C ASP A 530 20.04 17.41 13.12
N LYS A 531 19.30 18.22 13.90
CA LYS A 531 19.39 19.69 13.89
C LYS A 531 20.17 20.20 15.09
#